data_6c850f8ea0588fb07eaba22455674d4f
#
_entry.id   6c850f8ea0588fb07eaba22455674d4f
#
_cell.length_a   1.000
_cell.length_b   1.000
_cell.length_c   1.000
_cell.angle_alpha   90.00
_cell.angle_beta   90.00
_cell.angle_gamma   90.00
#
_symmetry.space_group_name_H-M   'P 1'
#
loop_
_entity.id
_entity.type
_entity.pdbx_description
1 polymer ?
#
loop_
_entity_poly.entity_id
_entity_poly.type
_entity_poly.pdbx_seq_one_letter_code
_entity_poly.pdbx_strand_id
1 'polypeptide(L)'
;MKIKQAMSSAILVVLLTAPMAWAQDNIRAAMEAANKEWSAAYNSLNGKAFPALYTKDAVLMPPGVQPINGSEAIGQFWTDLIKAGNRKNFAIDIANIQRDGNYAYQTARWTLDLVKDNGDVTKVVGSSVRIFEEQADGKWLAKVHIYNVY
;
A
#
# COMPACT_ATOMS: atom_id res chain seq x y z
N MET A 1 32.31 -16.69 65.98
CA MET A 1 32.65 -16.26 64.58
C MET A 1 31.43 -16.46 63.72
N LYS A 2 30.65 -15.38 63.41
CA LYS A 2 29.42 -15.44 62.65
C LYS A 2 29.72 -15.05 61.19
N ILE A 3 29.57 -16.01 60.27
CA ILE A 3 29.70 -15.80 58.82
C ILE A 3 28.40 -15.21 58.33
N LYS A 4 28.43 -13.97 57.82
CA LYS A 4 27.30 -13.36 57.09
C LYS A 4 27.37 -13.80 55.67
N GLN A 5 26.37 -14.59 55.23
CA GLN A 5 26.13 -14.87 53.81
C GLN A 5 25.52 -13.63 53.15
N ALA A 6 26.16 -13.10 52.19
CA ALA A 6 25.62 -12.06 51.31
C ALA A 6 24.83 -12.76 50.18
N MET A 7 23.49 -12.56 50.21
CA MET A 7 22.62 -12.98 49.08
C MET A 7 22.75 -11.96 47.96
N SER A 8 23.37 -12.37 46.86
CA SER A 8 23.44 -11.59 45.62
C SER A 8 22.15 -11.78 44.84
N SER A 9 21.27 -10.78 44.82
CA SER A 9 20.08 -10.77 43.98
C SER A 9 20.46 -10.49 42.53
N ALA A 10 20.44 -11.51 41.70
CA ALA A 10 20.55 -11.34 40.27
C ALA A 10 19.23 -10.78 39.70
N ILE A 11 19.24 -9.55 39.26
CA ILE A 11 18.12 -8.93 38.53
C ILE A 11 18.13 -9.49 37.11
N LEU A 12 17.17 -10.37 36.80
CA LEU A 12 16.91 -10.86 35.45
C LEU A 12 16.22 -9.76 34.65
N VAL A 13 16.96 -9.04 33.83
CA VAL A 13 16.39 -8.10 32.83
C VAL A 13 15.87 -8.93 31.65
N VAL A 14 14.56 -9.22 31.63
CA VAL A 14 13.90 -9.80 30.46
C VAL A 14 13.65 -8.66 29.48
N LEU A 15 14.46 -8.56 28.45
CA LEU A 15 14.24 -7.68 27.31
C LEU A 15 13.03 -8.21 26.49
N LEU A 16 11.86 -7.57 26.68
CA LEU A 16 10.67 -7.81 25.86
C LEU A 16 10.87 -7.23 24.45
N THR A 17 11.48 -7.99 23.54
CA THR A 17 11.67 -7.61 22.13
C THR A 17 10.52 -8.07 21.22
N ALA A 18 9.48 -8.66 21.77
CA ALA A 18 8.37 -9.25 21.01
C ALA A 18 7.38 -8.28 20.35
N PRO A 19 7.10 -7.03 20.82
CA PRO A 19 5.99 -6.25 20.24
C PRO A 19 6.27 -5.66 18.85
N MET A 20 7.53 -5.45 18.46
CA MET A 20 7.83 -4.79 17.17
C MET A 20 7.68 -5.71 15.95
N ALA A 21 8.01 -6.99 16.05
CA ALA A 21 7.87 -7.94 14.96
C ALA A 21 6.39 -8.18 14.59
N TRP A 22 5.54 -8.36 15.59
CA TRP A 22 4.09 -8.55 15.38
C TRP A 22 3.39 -7.34 14.77
N ALA A 23 3.83 -6.12 15.12
CA ALA A 23 3.29 -4.89 14.53
C ALA A 23 3.68 -4.77 13.05
N GLN A 24 4.88 -5.20 12.68
CA GLN A 24 5.37 -5.18 11.30
C GLN A 24 4.66 -6.23 10.43
N ASP A 25 4.41 -7.42 10.95
CA ASP A 25 3.69 -8.48 10.24
C ASP A 25 2.22 -8.08 10.01
N ASN A 26 1.58 -7.46 10.98
CA ASN A 26 0.20 -6.97 10.86
C ASN A 26 0.07 -5.88 9.80
N ILE A 27 1.00 -4.92 9.75
CA ILE A 27 0.92 -3.85 8.75
C ILE A 27 1.19 -4.37 7.35
N ARG A 28 2.11 -5.33 7.18
CA ARG A 28 2.35 -5.96 5.90
C ARG A 28 1.09 -6.65 5.37
N ALA A 29 0.43 -7.48 6.18
CA ALA A 29 -0.80 -8.16 5.80
C ALA A 29 -1.92 -7.16 5.44
N ALA A 30 -2.04 -6.05 6.17
CA ALA A 30 -3.01 -5.00 5.86
C ALA A 30 -2.72 -4.32 4.51
N MET A 31 -1.46 -4.02 4.20
CA MET A 31 -1.07 -3.43 2.92
C MET A 31 -1.25 -4.40 1.75
N GLU A 32 -0.96 -5.68 1.96
CA GLU A 32 -1.22 -6.72 0.96
C GLU A 32 -2.72 -6.84 0.65
N ALA A 33 -3.57 -6.77 1.68
CA ALA A 33 -5.03 -6.77 1.51
C ALA A 33 -5.51 -5.53 0.73
N ALA A 34 -5.06 -4.33 1.09
CA ALA A 34 -5.40 -3.09 0.38
C ALA A 34 -4.94 -3.12 -1.08
N ASN A 35 -3.72 -3.62 -1.35
CA ASN A 35 -3.21 -3.79 -2.71
C ASN A 35 -3.97 -4.84 -3.52
N LYS A 36 -4.43 -5.91 -2.87
CA LYS A 36 -5.27 -6.94 -3.49
C LYS A 36 -6.61 -6.37 -3.94
N GLU A 37 -7.27 -5.57 -3.08
CA GLU A 37 -8.53 -4.90 -3.43
C GLU A 37 -8.32 -3.94 -4.61
N TRP A 38 -7.26 -3.14 -4.58
CA TRP A 38 -6.93 -2.21 -5.65
C TRP A 38 -6.66 -2.94 -6.96
N SER A 39 -5.84 -3.99 -6.94
CA SER A 39 -5.53 -4.82 -8.12
C SER A 39 -6.76 -5.54 -8.65
N ALA A 40 -7.65 -6.00 -7.78
CA ALA A 40 -8.92 -6.62 -8.17
C ALA A 40 -9.83 -5.63 -8.90
N ALA A 41 -9.96 -4.40 -8.39
CA ALA A 41 -10.73 -3.34 -9.05
C ALA A 41 -10.17 -3.03 -10.45
N TYR A 42 -8.84 -2.95 -10.57
CA TYR A 42 -8.16 -2.69 -11.84
C TYR A 42 -8.37 -3.83 -12.84
N ASN A 43 -8.09 -5.07 -12.45
CA ASN A 43 -8.14 -6.25 -13.32
C ASN A 43 -9.57 -6.65 -13.73
N SER A 44 -10.57 -6.33 -12.90
CA SER A 44 -11.98 -6.54 -13.23
C SER A 44 -12.61 -5.38 -13.99
N LEU A 45 -11.84 -4.32 -14.29
CA LEU A 45 -12.31 -3.08 -14.94
C LEU A 45 -13.44 -2.40 -14.14
N ASN A 46 -13.45 -2.58 -12.83
CA ASN A 46 -14.46 -2.01 -11.94
C ASN A 46 -14.09 -0.60 -11.49
N GLY A 47 -14.26 0.39 -12.37
CA GLY A 47 -13.97 1.79 -12.09
C GLY A 47 -14.71 2.35 -10.88
N LYS A 48 -15.92 1.86 -10.60
CA LYS A 48 -16.75 2.30 -9.46
C LYS A 48 -16.19 1.92 -8.09
N ALA A 49 -15.25 0.98 -8.03
CA ALA A 49 -14.64 0.57 -6.77
C ALA A 49 -13.54 1.55 -6.29
N PHE A 50 -12.90 2.30 -7.19
CA PHE A 50 -11.75 3.12 -6.83
C PHE A 50 -12.01 4.21 -5.79
N PRO A 51 -13.13 4.98 -5.82
CA PRO A 51 -13.36 6.00 -4.80
C PRO A 51 -13.30 5.46 -3.36
N ALA A 52 -13.76 4.23 -3.14
CA ALA A 52 -13.76 3.59 -1.82
C ALA A 52 -12.38 3.13 -1.33
N LEU A 53 -11.36 3.16 -2.19
CA LEU A 53 -9.97 2.78 -1.88
C LEU A 53 -9.10 3.98 -1.49
N TYR A 54 -9.68 5.19 -1.52
CA TYR A 54 -9.01 6.45 -1.22
C TYR A 54 -9.73 7.22 -0.12
N THR A 55 -8.99 7.99 0.68
CA THR A 55 -9.61 8.94 1.60
C THR A 55 -10.30 10.06 0.81
N LYS A 56 -11.32 10.71 1.40
CA LYS A 56 -12.07 11.78 0.73
C LYS A 56 -11.19 12.93 0.25
N ASP A 57 -10.12 13.22 0.98
CA ASP A 57 -9.13 14.28 0.72
C ASP A 57 -7.84 13.74 0.08
N ALA A 58 -7.87 12.56 -0.50
CA ALA A 58 -6.71 11.94 -1.12
C ALA A 58 -6.14 12.76 -2.28
N VAL A 59 -4.85 12.57 -2.52
CA VAL A 59 -4.14 13.17 -3.66
C VAL A 59 -3.48 12.07 -4.49
N LEU A 60 -3.77 12.05 -5.78
CA LEU A 60 -3.10 11.22 -6.77
C LEU A 60 -2.18 12.10 -7.64
N MET A 61 -0.95 11.68 -7.80
CA MET A 61 0.07 12.34 -8.65
C MET A 61 0.50 11.39 -9.77
N PRO A 62 -0.21 11.36 -10.90
CA PRO A 62 0.15 10.54 -12.04
C PRO A 62 1.25 11.21 -12.87
N PRO A 63 2.05 10.44 -13.65
CA PRO A 63 3.07 11.00 -14.50
C PRO A 63 2.47 11.87 -15.61
N GLY A 64 3.03 13.07 -15.81
CA GLY A 64 2.61 13.98 -16.87
C GLY A 64 1.25 14.64 -16.72
N VAL A 65 0.62 14.49 -15.57
CA VAL A 65 -0.71 15.08 -15.25
C VAL A 65 -0.61 15.87 -13.95
N GLN A 66 -1.36 16.97 -13.83
CA GLN A 66 -1.46 17.72 -12.59
C GLN A 66 -2.04 16.84 -11.45
N PRO A 67 -1.70 17.12 -10.19
CA PRO A 67 -2.27 16.39 -9.06
C PRO A 67 -3.81 16.40 -9.08
N ILE A 68 -4.39 15.23 -8.83
CA ILE A 68 -5.84 15.01 -8.77
C ILE A 68 -6.23 14.89 -7.31
N ASN A 69 -7.19 15.70 -6.87
CA ASN A 69 -7.60 15.77 -5.47
C ASN A 69 -9.00 15.19 -5.27
N GLY A 70 -9.14 14.41 -4.20
CA GLY A 70 -10.40 13.81 -3.77
C GLY A 70 -10.68 12.45 -4.41
N SER A 71 -11.27 11.56 -3.60
CA SER A 71 -11.53 10.17 -3.99
C SER A 71 -12.38 10.02 -5.26
N GLU A 72 -13.38 10.89 -5.45
CA GLU A 72 -14.27 10.83 -6.62
C GLU A 72 -13.54 11.16 -7.92
N ALA A 73 -12.76 12.25 -7.93
CA ALA A 73 -11.96 12.64 -9.10
C ALA A 73 -10.88 11.59 -9.41
N ILE A 74 -10.25 11.03 -8.38
CA ILE A 74 -9.28 9.93 -8.52
C ILE A 74 -9.97 8.68 -9.08
N GLY A 75 -11.16 8.34 -8.60
CA GLY A 75 -11.95 7.23 -9.11
C GLY A 75 -12.32 7.40 -10.57
N GLN A 76 -12.69 8.61 -10.99
CA GLN A 76 -12.97 8.93 -12.39
C GLN A 76 -11.71 8.76 -13.27
N PHE A 77 -10.56 9.28 -12.80
CA PHE A 77 -9.27 9.11 -13.51
C PHE A 77 -8.96 7.62 -13.76
N TRP A 78 -9.06 6.77 -12.74
CA TRP A 78 -8.82 5.34 -12.89
C TRP A 78 -9.84 4.68 -13.80
N THR A 79 -11.11 5.06 -13.68
CA THR A 79 -12.20 4.57 -14.56
C THR A 79 -11.89 4.85 -16.02
N ASP A 80 -11.47 6.08 -16.34
CA ASP A 80 -11.14 6.47 -17.72
C ASP A 80 -9.88 5.77 -18.21
N LEU A 81 -8.87 5.65 -17.35
CA LEU A 81 -7.63 4.96 -17.68
C LEU A 81 -7.83 3.47 -18.01
N ILE A 82 -8.66 2.75 -17.23
CA ILE A 82 -8.93 1.33 -17.49
C ILE A 82 -9.83 1.13 -18.71
N LYS A 83 -10.72 2.08 -19.03
CA LYS A 83 -11.53 2.04 -20.25
C LYS A 83 -10.75 2.33 -21.52
N ALA A 84 -9.77 3.22 -21.43
CA ALA A 84 -9.00 3.70 -22.59
C ALA A 84 -7.98 2.69 -23.12
N GLY A 85 -7.75 1.56 -22.45
CA GLY A 85 -6.67 0.67 -22.87
C GLY A 85 -6.88 -0.80 -22.57
N ASN A 86 -6.36 -1.64 -23.45
CA ASN A 86 -6.29 -3.09 -23.30
C ASN A 86 -5.22 -3.47 -22.25
N ARG A 87 -5.42 -3.07 -20.99
CA ARG A 87 -4.51 -3.34 -19.89
C ARG A 87 -5.00 -4.53 -19.09
N LYS A 88 -4.11 -5.48 -18.80
CA LYS A 88 -4.42 -6.73 -18.08
C LYS A 88 -3.30 -7.06 -17.11
N ASN A 89 -3.58 -8.02 -16.23
CA ASN A 89 -2.58 -8.63 -15.35
C ASN A 89 -1.83 -7.60 -14.49
N PHE A 90 -2.55 -6.58 -14.00
CA PHE A 90 -1.96 -5.62 -13.09
C PHE A 90 -1.58 -6.32 -11.78
N ALA A 91 -0.34 -6.13 -11.35
CA ALA A 91 0.20 -6.66 -10.11
C ALA A 91 1.04 -5.63 -9.38
N ILE A 92 1.03 -5.69 -8.05
CA ILE A 92 1.82 -4.85 -7.15
C ILE A 92 2.71 -5.76 -6.32
N ASP A 93 4.00 -5.44 -6.29
CA ASP A 93 5.01 -6.07 -5.45
C ASP A 93 5.55 -5.04 -4.46
N ILE A 94 5.33 -5.29 -3.17
CA ILE A 94 5.69 -4.36 -2.09
C ILE A 94 7.18 -4.45 -1.82
N ALA A 95 7.90 -3.37 -2.06
CA ALA A 95 9.33 -3.25 -1.78
C ALA A 95 9.60 -2.91 -0.31
N ASN A 96 8.86 -1.94 0.26
CA ASN A 96 9.04 -1.52 1.64
C ASN A 96 7.72 -1.02 2.25
N ILE A 97 7.57 -1.23 3.56
CA ILE A 97 6.46 -0.71 4.36
C ILE A 97 7.02 -0.19 5.68
N GLN A 98 6.53 0.96 6.09
CA GLN A 98 6.72 1.52 7.43
C GLN A 98 5.39 2.01 7.97
N ARG A 99 5.14 1.82 9.27
CA ARG A 99 3.98 2.37 9.97
C ARG A 99 4.43 3.47 10.93
N ASP A 100 3.67 4.55 10.97
CA ASP A 100 3.82 5.63 11.94
C ASP A 100 2.40 6.06 12.40
N GLY A 101 2.04 5.67 13.61
CA GLY A 101 0.70 5.89 14.14
C GLY A 101 -0.39 5.31 13.23
N ASN A 102 -1.28 6.17 12.77
CA ASN A 102 -2.39 5.83 11.85
C ASN A 102 -1.99 5.90 10.38
N TYR A 103 -0.71 6.07 10.05
CA TYR A 103 -0.23 6.12 8.69
C TYR A 103 0.68 4.94 8.37
N ALA A 104 0.62 4.47 7.13
CA ALA A 104 1.55 3.51 6.58
C ALA A 104 2.13 4.05 5.27
N TYR A 105 3.45 3.95 5.15
CA TYR A 105 4.21 4.38 3.97
C TYR A 105 4.62 3.14 3.20
N GLN A 106 4.23 3.05 1.95
CA GLN A 106 4.54 1.91 1.10
C GLN A 106 5.28 2.38 -0.15
N THR A 107 6.39 1.72 -0.45
CA THR A 107 6.97 1.73 -1.80
C THR A 107 6.72 0.39 -2.46
N ALA A 108 6.39 0.41 -3.74
CA ALA A 108 6.08 -0.81 -4.49
C ALA A 108 6.53 -0.68 -5.95
N ARG A 109 6.86 -1.83 -6.54
CA ARG A 109 6.93 -2.01 -7.98
C ARG A 109 5.57 -2.50 -8.46
N TRP A 110 5.14 -2.05 -9.62
CA TRP A 110 3.95 -2.57 -10.28
C TRP A 110 4.24 -2.97 -11.71
N THR A 111 3.45 -3.90 -12.21
CA THR A 111 3.51 -4.38 -13.60
C THR A 111 2.12 -4.50 -14.16
N LEU A 112 1.99 -4.37 -15.47
CA LEU A 112 0.79 -4.72 -16.21
C LEU A 112 1.17 -5.16 -17.63
N ASP A 113 0.25 -5.81 -18.30
CA ASP A 113 0.35 -6.14 -19.70
C ASP A 113 -0.51 -5.17 -20.52
N LEU A 114 0.11 -4.48 -21.47
CA LEU A 114 -0.57 -3.66 -22.47
C LEU A 114 -0.73 -4.50 -23.74
N VAL A 115 -1.98 -4.80 -24.10
CA VAL A 115 -2.32 -5.56 -25.30
C VAL A 115 -2.59 -4.58 -26.44
N LYS A 116 -1.82 -4.68 -27.53
CA LYS A 116 -2.00 -3.86 -28.74
C LYS A 116 -3.14 -4.43 -29.60
N ASP A 117 -3.63 -3.62 -30.54
CA ASP A 117 -4.73 -4.02 -31.44
C ASP A 117 -4.38 -5.24 -32.31
N ASN A 118 -3.09 -5.43 -32.63
CA ASN A 118 -2.58 -6.60 -33.37
C ASN A 118 -2.42 -7.86 -32.48
N GLY A 119 -2.74 -7.78 -31.19
CA GLY A 119 -2.62 -8.86 -30.22
C GLY A 119 -1.24 -8.93 -29.52
N ASP A 120 -0.26 -8.14 -29.91
CA ASP A 120 1.04 -8.10 -29.24
C ASP A 120 0.89 -7.62 -27.80
N VAL A 121 1.65 -8.23 -26.89
CA VAL A 121 1.68 -7.89 -25.48
C VAL A 121 2.99 -7.21 -25.13
N THR A 122 2.89 -6.02 -24.54
CA THR A 122 4.03 -5.30 -23.98
C THR A 122 3.88 -5.22 -22.47
N LYS A 123 4.90 -5.71 -21.74
CA LYS A 123 4.94 -5.55 -20.29
C LYS A 123 5.33 -4.13 -19.93
N VAL A 124 4.46 -3.46 -19.20
CA VAL A 124 4.71 -2.13 -18.63
C VAL A 124 5.08 -2.27 -17.17
N VAL A 125 6.07 -1.52 -16.74
CA VAL A 125 6.63 -1.55 -15.38
C VAL A 125 6.70 -0.15 -14.84
N GLY A 126 6.46 -0.01 -13.56
CA GLY A 126 6.64 1.24 -12.85
C GLY A 126 6.85 1.05 -11.37
N SER A 127 6.96 2.15 -10.66
CA SER A 127 6.97 2.16 -9.20
C SER A 127 5.93 3.11 -8.64
N SER A 128 5.59 2.92 -7.38
CA SER A 128 4.68 3.80 -6.68
C SER A 128 5.12 4.02 -5.24
N VAL A 129 4.75 5.20 -4.73
CA VAL A 129 4.74 5.52 -3.31
C VAL A 129 3.30 5.77 -2.91
N ARG A 130 2.85 5.10 -1.85
CA ARG A 130 1.54 5.34 -1.26
C ARG A 130 1.68 5.64 0.21
N ILE A 131 0.92 6.61 0.67
CA ILE A 131 0.65 6.84 2.08
C ILE A 131 -0.77 6.39 2.33
N PHE A 132 -0.96 5.45 3.23
CA PHE A 132 -2.27 4.99 3.67
C PHE A 132 -2.61 5.59 5.02
N GLU A 133 -3.88 5.79 5.27
CA GLU A 133 -4.44 6.24 6.55
C GLU A 133 -5.41 5.19 7.08
N GLU A 134 -5.18 4.75 8.33
CA GLU A 134 -6.06 3.82 9.03
C GLU A 134 -7.36 4.51 9.41
N GLN A 135 -8.48 3.93 9.01
CA GLN A 135 -9.80 4.44 9.30
C GLN A 135 -10.32 3.87 10.62
N ALA A 136 -11.36 4.47 11.20
CA ALA A 136 -11.96 4.04 12.46
C ALA A 136 -12.48 2.59 12.44
N ASP A 137 -12.80 2.06 11.27
CA ASP A 137 -13.22 0.66 11.06
C ASP A 137 -12.04 -0.30 10.83
N GLY A 138 -10.80 0.18 10.92
CA GLY A 138 -9.57 -0.59 10.73
C GLY A 138 -9.16 -0.76 9.26
N LYS A 139 -9.89 -0.19 8.30
CA LYS A 139 -9.48 -0.18 6.90
C LYS A 139 -8.35 0.81 6.65
N TRP A 140 -7.49 0.47 5.70
CA TRP A 140 -6.42 1.33 5.24
C TRP A 140 -6.76 1.89 3.86
N LEU A 141 -6.98 3.21 3.78
CA LEU A 141 -7.29 3.91 2.54
C LEU A 141 -6.09 4.73 2.08
N ALA A 142 -5.86 4.77 0.76
CA ALA A 142 -4.79 5.58 0.20
C ALA A 142 -5.11 7.07 0.36
N LYS A 143 -4.20 7.81 1.01
CA LYS A 143 -4.28 9.27 1.19
C LYS A 143 -3.40 10.01 0.18
N VAL A 144 -2.23 9.46 -0.11
CA VAL A 144 -1.35 9.96 -1.17
C VAL A 144 -0.95 8.80 -2.05
N HIS A 145 -1.01 8.99 -3.36
CA HIS A 145 -0.57 7.99 -4.33
C HIS A 145 0.22 8.68 -5.44
N ILE A 146 1.50 8.37 -5.50
CA ILE A 146 2.42 8.82 -6.56
C ILE A 146 2.85 7.59 -7.34
N TYR A 147 2.87 7.65 -8.65
CA TYR A 147 3.44 6.58 -9.46
C TYR A 147 4.16 7.13 -10.69
N ASN A 148 5.08 6.33 -11.20
CA ASN A 148 5.78 6.57 -12.47
C ASN A 148 5.76 5.29 -13.32
N VAL A 149 6.14 5.45 -14.59
CA VAL A 149 6.30 4.40 -15.62
C VAL A 149 7.74 4.42 -16.10
N TYR A 150 8.33 3.26 -16.33
CA TYR A 150 9.70 3.14 -16.90
C TYR A 150 9.66 2.88 -18.40
#